data_bc60d32a8a576934690c0194b5c80472
#
_entry.id   bc60d32a8a576934690c0194b5c80472
#
_cell.length_a   1.000
_cell.length_b   1.000
_cell.length_c   1.000
_cell.angle_alpha   90.00
_cell.angle_beta   90.00
_cell.angle_gamma   90.00
#
_symmetry.space_group_name_H-M   'P 1'
#
loop_
_entity.id
_entity.type
_entity.pdbx_description
1 polymer ?
#
loop_
_entity_poly.entity_id
_entity_poly.type
_entity_poly.pdbx_seq_one_letter_code
_entity_poly.pdbx_strand_id
1 'polypeptide(L)'
;MKEIKAYVHKSRVADVIAALKECPCWSAAHAQRHHNLAIYLVKGSLVALDATEQHYSMDLGDEVVNEYKLELLCDDNEVDEIVAALQAAARTGQAVAGWITVTDLVRAIPIH
;
A
#
# COMPACT_ATOMS: atom_id res chain seq x y z
N MET A 1 -12.29 -11.95 6.43
CA MET A 1 -10.94 -11.39 6.44
C MET A 1 -10.51 -11.03 5.03
N LYS A 2 -9.87 -9.90 4.89
CA LYS A 2 -9.40 -9.37 3.61
C LYS A 2 -7.90 -9.13 3.64
N GLU A 3 -7.30 -9.19 2.46
CA GLU A 3 -5.94 -8.67 2.22
C GLU A 3 -6.07 -7.40 1.38
N ILE A 4 -5.40 -6.34 1.82
CA ILE A 4 -5.32 -5.08 1.08
C ILE A 4 -3.90 -4.92 0.57
N LYS A 5 -3.77 -4.62 -0.72
CA LYS A 5 -2.51 -4.23 -1.34
C LYS A 5 -2.63 -2.83 -1.87
N ALA A 6 -1.61 -2.02 -1.66
CA ALA A 6 -1.57 -0.66 -2.17
C ALA A 6 -0.25 -0.44 -2.89
N TYR A 7 -0.32 0.08 -4.12
CA TYR A 7 0.83 0.46 -4.93
C TYR A 7 0.88 1.97 -4.93
N VAL A 8 1.91 2.54 -4.33
CA VAL A 8 2.01 3.98 -4.09
C VAL A 8 3.34 4.53 -4.56
N HIS A 9 3.38 5.82 -4.89
CA HIS A 9 4.63 6.51 -5.21
C HIS A 9 5.55 6.55 -3.99
N LYS A 10 6.84 6.47 -4.24
CA LYS A 10 7.88 6.53 -3.22
C LYS A 10 7.74 7.76 -2.33
N SER A 11 7.38 8.90 -2.91
CA SER A 11 7.21 10.16 -2.17
C SER A 11 6.04 10.15 -1.18
N ARG A 12 5.14 9.17 -1.27
CA ARG A 12 3.93 9.08 -0.45
C ARG A 12 3.96 7.99 0.61
N VAL A 13 4.94 7.09 0.57
CA VAL A 13 4.93 5.92 1.46
C VAL A 13 4.95 6.30 2.94
N ALA A 14 5.73 7.30 3.32
CA ALA A 14 5.80 7.75 4.71
C ALA A 14 4.46 8.32 5.20
N ASP A 15 3.79 9.13 4.38
CA ASP A 15 2.48 9.68 4.69
C ASP A 15 1.41 8.59 4.79
N VAL A 16 1.49 7.60 3.92
CA VAL A 16 0.58 6.44 3.94
C VAL A 16 0.73 5.65 5.23
N ILE A 17 1.96 5.35 5.64
CA ILE A 17 2.22 4.63 6.89
C ILE A 17 1.71 5.42 8.09
N ALA A 18 1.97 6.73 8.12
CA ALA A 18 1.48 7.60 9.20
C ALA A 18 -0.04 7.60 9.28
N ALA A 19 -0.71 7.72 8.13
CA ALA A 19 -2.18 7.68 8.06
C ALA A 19 -2.76 6.36 8.55
N LEU A 20 -2.14 5.24 8.21
CA LEU A 20 -2.56 3.93 8.71
C LEU A 20 -2.46 3.84 10.23
N LYS A 21 -1.35 4.30 10.80
CA LYS A 21 -1.13 4.26 12.25
C LYS A 21 -2.10 5.16 13.03
N GLU A 22 -2.58 6.22 12.40
CA GLU A 22 -3.56 7.14 12.99
C GLU A 22 -5.00 6.63 12.85
N CYS A 23 -5.23 5.65 11.99
CA CYS A 23 -6.54 5.05 11.78
C CYS A 23 -7.01 4.38 13.07
N PRO A 24 -8.22 4.67 13.60
CA PRO A 24 -8.68 4.11 14.86
C PRO A 24 -8.67 2.58 14.90
N CYS A 25 -9.06 1.91 13.81
CA CYS A 25 -9.02 0.46 13.74
C CYS A 25 -7.60 -0.10 13.86
N TRP A 26 -6.61 0.62 13.29
CA TRP A 26 -5.22 0.23 13.38
C TRP A 26 -4.69 0.37 14.80
N SER A 27 -5.00 1.48 15.45
CA SER A 27 -4.58 1.75 16.82
C SER A 27 -5.13 0.71 17.79
N ALA A 28 -6.39 0.32 17.63
CA ALA A 28 -7.04 -0.68 18.49
C ALA A 28 -6.39 -2.07 18.36
N ALA A 29 -5.98 -2.45 17.14
CA ALA A 29 -5.39 -3.75 16.84
C ALA A 29 -3.87 -3.75 16.96
N HIS A 30 -3.21 -2.61 17.10
CA HIS A 30 -1.76 -2.46 17.02
C HIS A 30 -1.03 -3.32 18.07
N ALA A 31 -1.50 -3.34 19.29
CA ALA A 31 -0.88 -4.12 20.38
C ALA A 31 -0.84 -5.62 20.07
N GLN A 32 -1.78 -6.10 19.26
CA GLN A 32 -1.88 -7.51 18.89
C GLN A 32 -1.31 -7.80 17.50
N ARG A 33 -0.91 -6.76 16.78
CA ARG A 33 -0.29 -6.84 15.44
C ARG A 33 -1.12 -7.61 14.42
N HIS A 34 -2.42 -7.45 14.47
CA HIS A 34 -3.34 -8.20 13.61
C HIS A 34 -3.24 -7.84 12.13
N HIS A 35 -2.72 -6.66 11.78
CA HIS A 35 -2.71 -6.20 10.39
C HIS A 35 -1.53 -6.70 9.58
N ASN A 36 -0.46 -7.14 10.23
CA ASN A 36 0.72 -7.70 9.56
C ASN A 36 1.19 -6.86 8.35
N LEU A 37 1.44 -5.58 8.56
CA LEU A 37 1.89 -4.69 7.49
C LEU A 37 3.25 -5.11 6.96
N ALA A 38 3.34 -5.37 5.66
CA ALA A 38 4.57 -5.62 4.93
C ALA A 38 4.74 -4.57 3.83
N ILE A 39 5.98 -4.13 3.62
CA ILE A 39 6.30 -3.07 2.67
C ILE A 39 7.42 -3.57 1.76
N TYR A 40 7.20 -3.44 0.45
CA TYR A 40 8.13 -3.87 -0.58
C TYR A 40 8.49 -2.69 -1.49
N LEU A 41 9.75 -2.60 -1.86
CA LEU A 41 10.16 -1.76 -2.98
C LEU A 41 10.01 -2.59 -4.25
N VAL A 42 9.23 -2.10 -5.20
CA VAL A 42 8.98 -2.80 -6.47
C VAL A 42 9.27 -1.90 -7.65
N LYS A 43 9.60 -2.53 -8.79
CA LYS A 43 9.68 -1.85 -10.07
C LYS A 43 8.34 -1.99 -10.76
N GLY A 44 7.66 -0.88 -10.98
CA GLY A 44 6.30 -0.89 -11.47
C GLY A 44 6.06 0.05 -12.64
N SER A 45 4.81 0.20 -13.01
CA SER A 45 4.38 0.95 -14.17
C SER A 45 3.42 2.12 -13.83
N LEU A 46 3.46 2.60 -12.60
CA LEU A 46 2.75 3.83 -12.25
C LEU A 46 3.30 4.99 -13.10
N VAL A 47 2.44 5.96 -13.39
CA VAL A 47 2.89 7.16 -14.10
C VAL A 47 3.82 7.95 -13.20
N ALA A 48 5.06 8.18 -13.64
CA ALA A 48 6.06 8.90 -12.87
C ALA A 48 5.59 10.33 -12.57
N LEU A 49 5.85 10.81 -11.35
CA LEU A 49 5.60 12.20 -10.98
C LEU A 49 6.57 13.15 -11.67
N ASP A 50 7.82 12.71 -11.82
CA ASP A 50 8.87 13.44 -12.50
C ASP A 50 9.94 12.47 -13.04
N ALA A 51 10.94 12.99 -13.74
CA ALA A 51 12.00 12.18 -14.35
C ALA A 51 12.86 11.44 -13.33
N THR A 52 12.88 11.85 -12.07
CA THR A 52 13.69 11.21 -11.03
C THR A 52 13.11 9.88 -10.55
N GLU A 53 11.82 9.65 -10.75
CA GLU A 53 11.16 8.40 -10.38
C GLU A 53 11.37 7.31 -11.43
N GLN A 54 11.66 7.67 -12.66
CA GLN A 54 11.69 6.78 -13.80
C GLN A 54 13.14 6.39 -14.14
N HIS A 55 13.36 5.12 -14.45
CA HIS A 55 14.63 4.64 -14.93
C HIS A 55 14.46 3.45 -15.86
N TYR A 56 15.44 3.23 -16.72
CA TYR A 56 15.47 2.07 -17.59
C TYR A 56 16.01 0.85 -16.84
N SER A 57 15.28 -0.25 -16.88
CA SER A 57 15.72 -1.50 -16.30
C SER A 57 16.27 -2.42 -17.38
N MET A 58 17.55 -2.74 -17.29
CA MET A 58 18.20 -3.68 -18.22
C MET A 58 17.58 -5.08 -18.10
N ASP A 59 17.22 -5.50 -16.91
CA ASP A 59 16.65 -6.83 -16.67
C ASP A 59 15.26 -6.97 -17.28
N LEU A 60 14.45 -5.90 -17.22
CA LEU A 60 13.09 -5.89 -17.73
C LEU A 60 12.99 -5.39 -19.16
N GLY A 61 14.03 -4.72 -19.65
CA GLY A 61 14.07 -4.16 -21.00
C GLY A 61 13.09 -3.02 -21.23
N ASP A 62 12.75 -2.27 -20.17
CA ASP A 62 11.74 -1.22 -20.22
C ASP A 62 12.01 -0.12 -19.18
N GLU A 63 11.35 1.01 -19.37
CA GLU A 63 11.27 2.07 -18.39
C GLU A 63 10.38 1.64 -17.25
N VAL A 64 10.86 1.79 -16.01
CA VAL A 64 10.11 1.44 -14.82
C VAL A 64 10.17 2.55 -13.79
N VAL A 65 9.20 2.54 -12.87
CA VAL A 65 9.13 3.44 -11.74
C VAL A 65 9.39 2.65 -10.47
N ASN A 66 10.28 3.15 -9.61
CA ASN A 66 10.42 2.61 -8.27
C ASN A 66 9.22 3.06 -7.44
N GLU A 67 8.43 2.09 -7.02
CA GLU A 67 7.25 2.34 -6.22
C GLU A 67 7.23 1.41 -5.01
N TYR A 68 6.38 1.70 -4.04
CA TYR A 68 6.20 0.84 -2.88
C TYR A 68 4.89 0.09 -2.96
N LYS A 69 4.94 -1.19 -2.62
CA LYS A 69 3.77 -2.02 -2.41
C LYS A 69 3.62 -2.28 -0.92
N LEU A 70 2.44 -1.96 -0.38
CA LEU A 70 2.08 -2.30 0.98
C LEU A 70 1.09 -3.46 0.94
N GLU A 71 1.25 -4.40 1.85
CA GLU A 71 0.31 -5.50 2.06
C GLU A 71 -0.10 -5.53 3.52
N LEU A 72 -1.38 -5.73 3.79
CA LEU A 72 -1.88 -5.87 5.14
C LEU A 72 -3.10 -6.78 5.18
N LEU A 73 -3.37 -7.29 6.37
CA LEU A 73 -4.57 -8.07 6.67
C LEU A 73 -5.52 -7.22 7.48
N CYS A 74 -6.82 -7.40 7.29
CA CYS A 74 -7.82 -6.72 8.11
C CYS A 74 -9.12 -7.53 8.16
N ASP A 75 -9.96 -7.22 9.13
CA ASP A 75 -11.31 -7.74 9.18
C ASP A 75 -12.19 -7.06 8.14
N ASP A 76 -13.26 -7.73 7.73
CA ASP A 76 -14.15 -7.21 6.70
C ASP A 76 -14.71 -5.82 7.05
N ASN A 77 -14.99 -5.57 8.33
CA ASN A 77 -15.55 -4.30 8.79
C ASN A 77 -14.54 -3.17 8.88
N GLU A 78 -13.25 -3.43 8.67
CA GLU A 78 -12.18 -2.43 8.70
C GLU A 78 -11.79 -1.93 7.31
N VAL A 79 -12.23 -2.60 6.25
CA VAL A 79 -11.78 -2.35 4.87
C VAL A 79 -12.02 -0.91 4.44
N ASP A 80 -13.24 -0.42 4.60
CA ASP A 80 -13.62 0.91 4.11
C ASP A 80 -12.82 2.02 4.78
N GLU A 81 -12.58 1.89 6.08
CA GLU A 81 -11.79 2.85 6.85
C GLU A 81 -10.33 2.85 6.41
N ILE A 82 -9.74 1.67 6.25
CA ILE A 82 -8.34 1.53 5.81
C ILE A 82 -8.18 2.03 4.37
N VAL A 83 -9.07 1.66 3.48
CA VAL A 83 -9.03 2.11 2.07
C VAL A 83 -9.14 3.62 1.99
N ALA A 84 -10.04 4.24 2.76
CA ALA A 84 -10.18 5.70 2.79
C ALA A 84 -8.90 6.39 3.27
N ALA A 85 -8.24 5.86 4.29
CA ALA A 85 -6.98 6.39 4.80
C ALA A 85 -5.87 6.29 3.74
N LEU A 86 -5.78 5.14 3.06
CA LEU A 86 -4.81 4.92 1.99
C LEU A 86 -5.04 5.88 0.82
N GLN A 87 -6.27 6.02 0.35
CA GLN A 87 -6.61 6.92 -0.75
C GLN A 87 -6.26 8.37 -0.44
N ALA A 88 -6.57 8.84 0.75
CA ALA A 88 -6.29 10.21 1.14
C ALA A 88 -4.79 10.50 1.21
N ALA A 89 -4.00 9.58 1.77
CA ALA A 89 -2.57 9.77 2.00
C ALA A 89 -1.72 9.55 0.74
N ALA A 90 -2.17 8.70 -0.18
CA ALA A 90 -1.40 8.33 -1.37
C ALA A 90 -1.61 9.28 -2.57
N ARG A 91 -2.44 10.30 -2.44
CA ARG A 91 -2.75 11.24 -3.52
C ARG A 91 -1.51 12.00 -3.98
N THR A 92 -1.40 12.17 -5.30
CA THR A 92 -0.31 12.92 -5.94
C THR A 92 -0.80 14.09 -6.80
N GLY A 93 -2.11 14.21 -6.99
CA GLY A 93 -2.70 15.14 -7.97
C GLY A 93 -2.86 14.55 -9.37
N GLN A 94 -2.30 13.37 -9.63
CA GLN A 94 -2.50 12.66 -10.89
C GLN A 94 -3.91 12.06 -10.95
N ALA A 95 -4.41 11.80 -12.16
CA ALA A 95 -5.70 11.13 -12.34
C ALA A 95 -5.72 9.74 -11.70
N VAL A 96 -4.62 9.00 -11.83
CA VAL A 96 -4.40 7.71 -11.14
C VAL A 96 -3.02 7.76 -10.51
N ALA A 97 -2.98 7.89 -9.19
CA ALA A 97 -1.73 7.99 -8.43
C ALA A 97 -1.22 6.63 -7.94
N GLY A 98 -2.00 5.60 -8.07
CA GLY A 98 -1.67 4.27 -7.63
C GLY A 98 -2.90 3.37 -7.65
N TRP A 99 -2.78 2.22 -7.05
CA TRP A 99 -3.86 1.23 -7.01
C TRP A 99 -4.00 0.64 -5.61
N ILE A 100 -5.22 0.41 -5.22
CA ILE A 100 -5.55 -0.35 -4.01
C ILE A 100 -6.38 -1.53 -4.46
N THR A 101 -5.96 -2.73 -4.09
CA THR A 101 -6.71 -3.96 -4.35
C THR A 101 -7.12 -4.61 -3.05
N VAL A 102 -8.31 -5.18 -3.03
CA VAL A 102 -8.86 -5.87 -1.87
C VAL A 102 -9.21 -7.29 -2.30
N THR A 103 -8.69 -8.26 -1.59
CA THR A 103 -8.87 -9.68 -1.90
C THR A 103 -9.45 -10.41 -0.70
N ASP A 104 -10.43 -11.29 -0.93
CA ASP A 104 -10.91 -12.20 0.09
C ASP A 104 -9.85 -13.23 0.42
N LEU A 105 -9.57 -13.39 1.71
CA LEU A 105 -8.73 -14.46 2.19
C LEU A 105 -9.60 -15.62 2.67
N VAL A 106 -9.26 -16.83 2.23
CA VAL A 106 -9.91 -18.04 2.72
C VAL A 106 -9.56 -18.25 4.20
N ARG A 107 -8.28 -18.07 4.53
CA ARG A 107 -7.79 -18.18 5.92
C ARG A 107 -6.52 -17.37 6.10
N ALA A 108 -6.31 -16.87 7.32
CA ALA A 108 -5.03 -16.36 7.79
C ALA A 108 -4.73 -17.06 9.11
N ILE A 109 -3.59 -17.74 9.18
CA ILE A 109 -3.23 -18.59 10.32
C ILE A 109 -2.00 -18.00 10.98
N PRO A 110 -2.10 -17.54 12.25
CA PRO A 110 -0.93 -17.01 12.93
C PRO A 110 0.09 -18.12 13.22
N ILE A 111 1.35 -17.76 13.18
CA ILE A 111 2.45 -18.63 13.58
C ILE A 111 2.77 -18.33 15.05
N HIS A 112 2.82 -19.36 15.86
CA HIS A 112 3.11 -19.24 17.30
C HIS A 112 4.49 -19.76 17.66
#